data_deab39812ec5d4c0ddf68d1593913655
#
_entry.id   deab39812ec5d4c0ddf68d1593913655
#
_cell.length_a   1.000
_cell.length_b   1.000
_cell.length_c   1.000
_cell.angle_alpha   90.00
_cell.angle_beta   90.00
_cell.angle_gamma   90.00
#
_symmetry.space_group_name_H-M   'P 1'
#
loop_
_entity.id
_entity.type
_entity.pdbx_description
1 polymer ?
#
loop_
_entity_poly.entity_id
_entity_poly.type
_entity_poly.pdbx_seq_one_letter_code
_entity_poly.pdbx_strand_id
1 'polypeptide(L)'
;MNKIIQLGIIILSVMLVSCSASRTAERYTQQWRYEIEPVSIGTKGSYLIKVWSYSRNQAVAAEQAKKNAVHGVVFRGFTGMNGVSAKPPLATSPNLENEKKEFFDPFFANGGRYMKYVSITNDGSIGAKDRLRVGKEYKIGLIVSVAVDELRKDLEDAGMIRPLGAGFAPR
;
A
#
# COMPACT_ATOMS: atom_id res chain seq x y z
N MET A 1 -22.15 -44.58 4.95
CA MET A 1 -21.66 -43.28 4.48
C MET A 1 -20.16 -43.27 4.73
N ASN A 2 -19.32 -43.24 3.67
CA ASN A 2 -17.93 -43.57 3.76
C ASN A 2 -17.14 -42.49 4.55
N LYS A 3 -16.25 -42.95 5.46
CA LYS A 3 -15.36 -42.05 6.25
C LYS A 3 -14.61 -41.03 5.39
N ILE A 4 -14.30 -41.39 4.14
CA ILE A 4 -13.65 -40.51 3.15
C ILE A 4 -14.53 -39.31 2.77
N ILE A 5 -15.85 -39.53 2.61
CA ILE A 5 -16.82 -38.47 2.28
C ILE A 5 -16.97 -37.51 3.48
N GLN A 6 -17.02 -38.04 4.70
CA GLN A 6 -17.07 -37.22 5.92
C GLN A 6 -15.80 -36.38 6.09
N LEU A 7 -14.61 -36.95 5.83
CA LEU A 7 -13.35 -36.23 5.87
C LEU A 7 -13.30 -35.12 4.82
N GLY A 8 -13.79 -35.38 3.61
CA GLY A 8 -13.87 -34.38 2.53
C GLY A 8 -14.78 -33.19 2.87
N ILE A 9 -15.93 -33.46 3.52
CA ILE A 9 -16.86 -32.41 3.95
C ILE A 9 -16.26 -31.54 5.06
N ILE A 10 -15.50 -32.14 5.99
CA ILE A 10 -14.82 -31.40 7.07
C ILE A 10 -13.71 -30.50 6.49
N ILE A 11 -12.91 -30.99 5.56
CA ILE A 11 -11.87 -30.19 4.91
C ILE A 11 -12.47 -29.02 4.11
N LEU A 12 -13.57 -29.25 3.39
CA LEU A 12 -14.27 -28.22 2.62
C LEU A 12 -14.86 -27.14 3.52
N SER A 13 -15.41 -27.51 4.69
CA SER A 13 -15.99 -26.55 5.63
C SER A 13 -14.93 -25.65 6.29
N VAL A 14 -13.72 -26.17 6.55
CA VAL A 14 -12.59 -25.39 7.11
C VAL A 14 -12.10 -24.34 6.12
N MET A 15 -12.08 -24.65 4.82
CA MET A 15 -11.67 -23.69 3.76
C MET A 15 -12.65 -22.50 3.65
N LEU A 16 -13.93 -22.70 3.88
CA LEU A 16 -14.95 -21.65 3.79
C LEU A 16 -14.87 -20.63 4.96
N VAL A 17 -14.47 -21.07 6.14
CA VAL A 17 -14.35 -20.20 7.33
C VAL A 17 -13.15 -19.24 7.22
N SER A 18 -12.04 -19.66 6.61
CA SER A 18 -10.84 -18.83 6.46
C SER A 18 -11.10 -17.59 5.60
N CYS A 19 -11.94 -17.70 4.57
CA CYS A 19 -12.23 -16.59 3.65
C CYS A 19 -13.10 -15.49 4.29
N SER A 20 -13.95 -15.84 5.26
CA SER A 20 -14.85 -14.89 5.92
C SER A 20 -14.13 -13.96 6.91
N ALA A 21 -13.13 -14.47 7.62
CA ALA A 21 -12.35 -13.68 8.60
C ALA A 21 -11.56 -12.55 7.92
N SER A 22 -10.96 -12.81 6.75
CA SER A 22 -10.23 -11.80 5.99
C SER A 22 -11.16 -10.71 5.44
N ARG A 23 -12.32 -11.06 4.89
CA ARG A 23 -13.32 -10.11 4.42
C ARG A 23 -13.86 -9.22 5.53
N THR A 24 -14.07 -9.78 6.72
CA THR A 24 -14.50 -9.00 7.89
C THR A 24 -13.41 -8.05 8.37
N ALA A 25 -12.15 -8.51 8.43
CA ALA A 25 -11.02 -7.67 8.79
C ALA A 25 -10.84 -6.50 7.81
N GLU A 26 -11.02 -6.74 6.52
CA GLU A 26 -10.91 -5.73 5.47
C GLU A 26 -11.99 -4.64 5.62
N ARG A 27 -13.24 -4.99 5.94
CA ARG A 27 -14.32 -4.01 6.22
C ARG A 27 -14.01 -3.09 7.39
N TYR A 28 -13.31 -3.58 8.42
CA TYR A 28 -12.95 -2.81 9.61
C TYR A 28 -11.59 -2.15 9.51
N THR A 29 -10.84 -2.40 8.41
CA THR A 29 -9.57 -1.74 8.19
C THR A 29 -9.82 -0.31 7.73
N GLN A 30 -9.35 0.64 8.54
CA GLN A 30 -9.52 2.05 8.27
C GLN A 30 -8.69 2.44 7.06
N GLN A 31 -9.33 2.95 6.01
CA GLN A 31 -8.66 3.41 4.80
C GLN A 31 -7.73 4.57 5.14
N TRP A 32 -6.51 4.55 4.57
CA TRP A 32 -5.50 5.60 4.71
C TRP A 32 -5.01 5.85 6.15
N ARG A 33 -5.12 4.87 7.04
CA ARG A 33 -4.49 4.87 8.35
C ARG A 33 -3.14 4.16 8.29
N TYR A 34 -2.06 4.93 8.10
CA TYR A 34 -0.70 4.42 7.99
C TYR A 34 0.35 5.47 8.37
N GLU A 35 1.58 5.00 8.59
CA GLU A 35 2.78 5.81 8.78
C GLU A 35 3.83 5.37 7.75
N ILE A 36 4.67 6.32 7.30
CA ILE A 36 5.76 6.04 6.35
C ILE A 36 7.08 6.50 6.95
N GLU A 37 8.06 5.62 6.89
CA GLU A 37 9.43 5.88 7.28
C GLU A 37 10.36 5.57 6.09
N PRO A 38 11.24 6.50 5.67
CA PRO A 38 12.25 6.17 4.69
C PRO A 38 13.27 5.20 5.29
N VAL A 39 13.66 4.18 4.53
CA VAL A 39 14.64 3.17 4.96
C VAL A 39 16.02 3.51 4.43
N SER A 40 16.11 3.77 3.13
CA SER A 40 17.33 4.17 2.45
C SER A 40 16.99 4.84 1.11
N ILE A 41 18.03 5.36 0.45
CA ILE A 41 17.91 5.76 -0.95
C ILE A 41 17.74 4.46 -1.75
N GLY A 42 16.58 4.29 -2.39
CA GLY A 42 16.33 3.17 -3.28
C GLY A 42 17.22 3.19 -4.52
N THR A 43 17.07 2.21 -5.38
CA THR A 43 17.66 2.26 -6.73
C THR A 43 17.10 3.47 -7.47
N LYS A 44 17.87 3.99 -8.45
CA LYS A 44 17.47 5.17 -9.25
C LYS A 44 16.01 4.99 -9.74
N GLY A 45 15.19 6.01 -9.51
CA GLY A 45 13.77 6.00 -9.88
C GLY A 45 12.83 5.30 -8.90
N SER A 46 13.32 4.87 -7.71
CA SER A 46 12.46 4.25 -6.69
C SER A 46 12.71 4.81 -5.29
N TYR A 47 11.71 4.67 -4.42
CA TYR A 47 11.82 4.92 -2.98
C TYR A 47 11.74 3.60 -2.22
N LEU A 48 12.70 3.38 -1.30
CA LEU A 48 12.66 2.28 -0.34
C LEU A 48 12.11 2.81 0.98
N ILE A 49 10.90 2.40 1.32
CA ILE A 49 10.17 2.90 2.48
C ILE A 49 9.60 1.77 3.32
N LYS A 50 9.52 1.98 4.63
CA LYS A 50 8.75 1.14 5.55
C LYS A 50 7.38 1.77 5.75
N VAL A 51 6.34 0.98 5.55
CA VAL A 51 4.97 1.41 5.74
C VAL A 51 4.33 0.61 6.87
N TRP A 52 3.84 1.33 7.88
CA TRP A 52 3.10 0.77 8.98
C TRP A 52 1.61 0.83 8.66
N SER A 53 0.96 -0.30 8.64
CA SER A 53 -0.48 -0.41 8.38
C SER A 53 -1.18 -1.16 9.50
N TYR A 54 -2.47 -0.91 9.66
CA TYR A 54 -3.27 -1.39 10.79
C TYR A 54 -4.41 -2.24 10.28
N SER A 55 -4.61 -3.43 10.86
CA SER A 55 -5.79 -4.27 10.64
C SER A 55 -5.96 -5.28 11.76
N ARG A 56 -7.16 -5.80 11.91
CA ARG A 56 -7.46 -6.94 12.80
C ARG A 56 -6.84 -8.26 12.30
N ASN A 57 -6.42 -8.31 11.04
CA ASN A 57 -5.75 -9.45 10.41
C ASN A 57 -4.39 -9.02 9.87
N GLN A 58 -3.33 -9.78 10.21
CA GLN A 58 -1.97 -9.45 9.81
C GLN A 58 -1.77 -9.47 8.29
N ALA A 59 -2.36 -10.44 7.60
CA ALA A 59 -2.24 -10.55 6.14
C ALA A 59 -2.93 -9.36 5.45
N VAL A 60 -4.09 -8.93 5.94
CA VAL A 60 -4.79 -7.73 5.45
C VAL A 60 -3.96 -6.47 5.70
N ALA A 61 -3.31 -6.35 6.87
CA ALA A 61 -2.42 -5.22 7.15
C ALA A 61 -1.22 -5.19 6.20
N ALA A 62 -0.64 -6.34 5.86
CA ALA A 62 0.47 -6.44 4.92
C ALA A 62 0.06 -6.07 3.48
N GLU A 63 -1.09 -6.54 3.02
CA GLU A 63 -1.63 -6.12 1.71
C GLU A 63 -1.98 -4.63 1.68
N GLN A 64 -2.58 -4.12 2.75
CA GLN A 64 -2.89 -2.70 2.88
C GLN A 64 -1.62 -1.83 2.87
N ALA A 65 -0.48 -2.34 3.37
CA ALA A 65 0.78 -1.61 3.34
C ALA A 65 1.27 -1.31 1.93
N LYS A 66 1.06 -2.20 0.96
CA LYS A 66 1.40 -1.93 -0.46
C LYS A 66 0.56 -0.77 -1.01
N LYS A 67 -0.74 -0.79 -0.78
CA LYS A 67 -1.66 0.27 -1.19
C LYS A 67 -1.28 1.59 -0.54
N ASN A 68 -1.06 1.58 0.77
CA ASN A 68 -0.67 2.74 1.57
C ASN A 68 0.68 3.34 1.13
N ALA A 69 1.64 2.50 0.70
CA ALA A 69 2.91 2.96 0.16
C ALA A 69 2.73 3.87 -1.06
N VAL A 70 1.99 3.38 -2.05
CA VAL A 70 1.72 4.15 -3.28
C VAL A 70 0.87 5.39 -2.98
N HIS A 71 -0.18 5.24 -2.17
CA HIS A 71 -1.02 6.37 -1.76
C HIS A 71 -0.19 7.44 -1.03
N GLY A 72 0.70 7.03 -0.14
CA GLY A 72 1.56 7.94 0.59
C GLY A 72 2.52 8.71 -0.31
N VAL A 73 3.13 8.05 -1.28
CA VAL A 73 4.00 8.72 -2.27
C VAL A 73 3.20 9.71 -3.11
N VAL A 74 1.98 9.37 -3.49
CA VAL A 74 1.13 10.26 -4.31
C VAL A 74 0.63 11.45 -3.50
N PHE A 75 0.09 11.26 -2.29
CA PHE A 75 -0.73 12.28 -1.61
C PHE A 75 -0.13 12.87 -0.33
N ARG A 76 0.87 12.22 0.30
CA ARG A 76 1.42 12.69 1.59
C ARG A 76 2.91 13.02 1.55
N GLY A 77 3.68 12.34 0.70
CA GLY A 77 5.12 12.36 0.81
C GLY A 77 5.60 11.70 2.11
N PHE A 78 6.82 11.98 2.51
CA PHE A 78 7.38 11.55 3.80
C PHE A 78 8.46 12.52 4.29
N THR A 79 8.62 12.59 5.61
CA THR A 79 9.68 13.38 6.26
C THR A 79 11.03 12.68 6.12
N GLY A 80 12.10 13.46 6.10
CA GLY A 80 13.46 12.93 6.08
C GLY A 80 13.81 12.20 7.37
N MET A 81 14.49 11.06 7.26
CA MET A 81 14.96 10.22 8.37
C MET A 81 16.11 9.32 7.90
N ASN A 82 16.99 8.92 8.80
CA ASN A 82 18.09 7.95 8.51
C ASN A 82 18.98 8.37 7.33
N GLY A 83 19.28 9.67 7.19
CA GLY A 83 20.10 10.19 6.08
C GLY A 83 19.35 10.30 4.73
N VAL A 84 18.08 9.95 4.69
CA VAL A 84 17.22 10.13 3.51
C VAL A 84 16.50 11.46 3.61
N SER A 85 16.58 12.28 2.56
CA SER A 85 15.88 13.57 2.49
C SER A 85 14.36 13.38 2.43
N ALA A 86 13.63 14.34 2.99
CA ALA A 86 12.19 14.42 2.85
C ALA A 86 11.77 14.43 1.36
N LYS A 87 10.63 13.83 1.05
CA LYS A 87 10.06 13.84 -0.28
C LYS A 87 8.62 14.39 -0.21
N PRO A 88 8.33 15.45 -0.97
CA PRO A 88 6.96 15.96 -1.06
C PRO A 88 6.07 14.95 -1.81
N PRO A 89 4.74 15.05 -1.67
CA PRO A 89 3.81 14.26 -2.46
C PRO A 89 3.95 14.57 -3.95
N LEU A 90 3.57 13.61 -4.79
CA LEU A 90 3.50 13.82 -6.24
C LEU A 90 2.32 14.73 -6.62
N ALA A 91 1.22 14.61 -5.90
CA ALA A 91 0.04 15.46 -6.06
C ALA A 91 0.32 16.87 -5.54
N THR A 92 -0.02 17.87 -6.34
CA THR A 92 0.14 19.29 -5.96
C THR A 92 -1.08 19.82 -5.21
N SER A 93 -2.26 19.21 -5.38
CA SER A 93 -3.48 19.54 -4.65
C SER A 93 -3.74 18.48 -3.57
N PRO A 94 -3.93 18.89 -2.31
CA PRO A 94 -4.28 17.96 -1.23
C PRO A 94 -5.67 17.31 -1.43
N ASN A 95 -6.51 17.90 -2.29
CA ASN A 95 -7.86 17.39 -2.58
C ASN A 95 -7.95 16.58 -3.88
N LEU A 96 -6.83 16.35 -4.55
CA LEU A 96 -6.80 15.69 -5.86
C LEU A 96 -7.46 14.30 -5.86
N GLU A 97 -7.31 13.54 -4.78
CA GLU A 97 -7.94 12.22 -4.66
C GLU A 97 -9.47 12.30 -4.78
N ASN A 98 -10.08 13.29 -4.12
CA ASN A 98 -11.52 13.51 -4.19
C ASN A 98 -11.96 14.12 -5.53
N GLU A 99 -11.19 15.06 -6.08
CA GLU A 99 -11.47 15.72 -7.36
C GLU A 99 -11.39 14.74 -8.55
N LYS A 100 -10.54 13.73 -8.45
CA LYS A 100 -10.31 12.69 -9.47
C LYS A 100 -10.69 11.30 -9.00
N LYS A 101 -11.76 11.22 -8.22
CA LYS A 101 -12.24 9.98 -7.60
C LYS A 101 -12.50 8.87 -8.63
N GLU A 102 -13.03 9.19 -9.79
CA GLU A 102 -13.27 8.24 -10.89
C GLU A 102 -11.99 7.55 -11.38
N PHE A 103 -10.84 8.23 -11.28
CA PHE A 103 -9.53 7.65 -11.60
C PHE A 103 -8.95 6.89 -10.41
N PHE A 104 -8.97 7.48 -9.19
CA PHE A 104 -8.26 6.94 -8.05
C PHE A 104 -9.00 5.80 -7.35
N ASP A 105 -10.34 5.75 -7.37
CA ASP A 105 -11.09 4.63 -6.80
C ASP A 105 -10.71 3.28 -7.46
N PRO A 106 -10.77 3.11 -8.80
CA PRO A 106 -10.33 1.88 -9.44
C PRO A 106 -8.80 1.69 -9.38
N PHE A 107 -8.02 2.76 -9.35
CA PHE A 107 -6.57 2.69 -9.22
C PHE A 107 -6.16 2.04 -7.90
N PHE A 108 -6.81 2.42 -6.79
CA PHE A 108 -6.58 1.88 -5.44
C PHE A 108 -7.54 0.76 -5.04
N ALA A 109 -8.36 0.23 -5.92
CA ALA A 109 -9.16 -0.95 -5.64
C ALA A 109 -8.28 -2.17 -5.32
N ASN A 110 -8.84 -3.19 -4.68
CA ASN A 110 -8.10 -4.43 -4.42
C ASN A 110 -7.66 -5.08 -5.73
N GLY A 111 -6.36 -5.36 -5.87
CA GLY A 111 -5.78 -5.79 -7.13
C GLY A 111 -5.66 -4.69 -8.20
N GLY A 112 -5.86 -3.43 -7.83
CA GLY A 112 -5.85 -2.29 -8.75
C GLY A 112 -4.46 -1.94 -9.28
N ARG A 113 -4.43 -0.92 -10.14
CA ARG A 113 -3.22 -0.51 -10.89
C ARG A 113 -2.05 -0.08 -10.03
N TYR A 114 -2.29 0.35 -8.77
CA TYR A 114 -1.22 0.70 -7.82
C TYR A 114 -0.19 -0.44 -7.64
N MET A 115 -0.62 -1.70 -7.78
CA MET A 115 0.25 -2.87 -7.60
C MET A 115 1.41 -2.92 -8.60
N LYS A 116 1.28 -2.28 -9.75
CA LYS A 116 2.33 -2.18 -10.77
C LYS A 116 3.57 -1.45 -10.23
N TYR A 117 3.38 -0.52 -9.29
CA TYR A 117 4.43 0.40 -8.84
C TYR A 117 5.04 0.01 -7.49
N VAL A 118 4.57 -1.05 -6.86
CA VAL A 118 5.04 -1.45 -5.52
C VAL A 118 5.49 -2.89 -5.49
N SER A 119 6.69 -3.13 -5.01
CA SER A 119 7.22 -4.47 -4.75
C SER A 119 7.64 -4.60 -3.30
N ILE A 120 7.41 -5.79 -2.73
CA ILE A 120 7.86 -6.12 -1.37
C ILE A 120 9.34 -6.49 -1.44
N THR A 121 10.12 -5.97 -0.50
CA THR A 121 11.51 -6.40 -0.30
C THR A 121 11.57 -7.53 0.71
N ASN A 122 12.62 -8.34 0.68
CA ASN A 122 12.87 -9.42 1.66
C ASN A 122 11.78 -10.51 1.72
N ASP A 123 11.30 -10.99 0.58
CA ASP A 123 10.31 -12.09 0.45
C ASP A 123 9.01 -11.87 1.26
N GLY A 124 8.72 -10.64 1.66
CA GLY A 124 7.55 -10.32 2.48
C GLY A 124 7.68 -10.75 3.95
N SER A 125 8.85 -11.15 4.38
CA SER A 125 9.10 -11.55 5.76
C SER A 125 8.93 -10.35 6.71
N ILE A 126 8.05 -10.51 7.70
CA ILE A 126 7.78 -9.50 8.72
C ILE A 126 8.49 -9.89 10.00
N GLY A 127 9.54 -9.15 10.36
CA GLY A 127 10.29 -9.37 11.59
C GLY A 127 9.42 -9.18 12.84
N ALA A 128 9.84 -9.77 13.97
CA ALA A 128 9.10 -9.64 15.23
C ALA A 128 8.92 -8.18 15.67
N LYS A 129 9.93 -7.34 15.46
CA LYS A 129 9.90 -5.90 15.75
C LYS A 129 8.94 -5.09 14.86
N ASP A 130 8.60 -5.63 13.70
CA ASP A 130 7.70 -5.02 12.72
C ASP A 130 6.27 -5.57 12.81
N ARG A 131 5.99 -6.32 13.88
CA ARG A 131 4.69 -6.92 14.18
C ARG A 131 4.27 -6.55 15.60
N LEU A 132 3.50 -5.51 15.73
CA LEU A 132 3.05 -5.00 17.02
C LEU A 132 1.54 -5.25 17.18
N ARG A 133 1.10 -5.43 18.42
CA ARG A 133 -0.32 -5.48 18.75
C ARG A 133 -0.74 -4.16 19.40
N VAL A 134 -1.77 -3.52 18.82
CA VAL A 134 -2.31 -2.25 19.31
C VAL A 134 -3.81 -2.45 19.55
N GLY A 135 -4.17 -2.73 20.80
CA GLY A 135 -5.54 -3.07 21.18
C GLY A 135 -6.02 -4.35 20.46
N LYS A 136 -7.06 -4.24 19.64
CA LYS A 136 -7.64 -5.35 18.87
C LYS A 136 -7.03 -5.51 17.47
N GLU A 137 -6.06 -4.68 17.10
CA GLU A 137 -5.45 -4.65 15.77
C GLU A 137 -3.96 -5.03 15.82
N TYR A 138 -3.44 -5.39 14.67
CA TYR A 138 -2.01 -5.52 14.42
C TYR A 138 -1.52 -4.28 13.69
N LYS A 139 -0.40 -3.70 14.15
CA LYS A 139 0.41 -2.72 13.43
C LYS A 139 1.55 -3.49 12.77
N ILE A 140 1.54 -3.53 11.43
CA ILE A 140 2.50 -4.28 10.63
C ILE A 140 3.37 -3.32 9.85
N GLY A 141 4.68 -3.41 10.05
CA GLY A 141 5.69 -2.68 9.29
C GLY A 141 6.18 -3.51 8.10
N LEU A 142 5.97 -3.03 6.89
CA LEU A 142 6.43 -3.70 5.67
C LEU A 142 7.38 -2.79 4.90
N ILE A 143 8.55 -3.33 4.53
CA ILE A 143 9.49 -2.59 3.68
C ILE A 143 9.15 -2.88 2.23
N VAL A 144 8.93 -1.82 1.47
CA VAL A 144 8.54 -1.89 0.06
C VAL A 144 9.38 -0.92 -0.77
N SER A 145 9.58 -1.28 -2.03
CA SER A 145 10.10 -0.39 -3.06
C SER A 145 8.95 0.15 -3.89
N VAL A 146 8.90 1.47 -4.05
CA VAL A 146 7.92 2.14 -4.92
C VAL A 146 8.65 2.73 -6.12
N ALA A 147 8.29 2.29 -7.33
CA ALA A 147 8.82 2.78 -8.60
C ALA A 147 8.25 4.18 -8.90
N VAL A 148 8.83 5.20 -8.26
CA VAL A 148 8.28 6.56 -8.25
C VAL A 148 8.35 7.25 -9.60
N ASP A 149 9.39 7.03 -10.40
CA ASP A 149 9.53 7.66 -11.72
C ASP A 149 8.50 7.11 -12.70
N GLU A 150 8.25 5.79 -12.66
CA GLU A 150 7.21 5.15 -13.48
C GLU A 150 5.81 5.58 -13.05
N LEU A 151 5.57 5.60 -11.72
CA LEU A 151 4.30 6.08 -11.17
C LEU A 151 4.03 7.53 -11.56
N ARG A 152 5.04 8.41 -11.44
CA ARG A 152 4.95 9.81 -11.84
C ARG A 152 4.61 9.93 -13.31
N LYS A 153 5.36 9.25 -14.18
CA LYS A 153 5.14 9.29 -15.61
C LYS A 153 3.72 8.88 -15.99
N ASP A 154 3.23 7.77 -15.45
CA ASP A 154 1.88 7.29 -15.76
C ASP A 154 0.78 8.24 -15.23
N LEU A 155 1.01 8.93 -14.08
CA LEU A 155 0.10 9.94 -13.56
C LEU A 155 0.13 11.25 -14.38
N GLU A 156 1.31 11.65 -14.89
CA GLU A 156 1.47 12.77 -15.81
C GLU A 156 0.77 12.49 -17.15
N ASP A 157 1.00 11.32 -17.73
CA ASP A 157 0.39 10.87 -18.99
C ASP A 157 -1.15 10.78 -18.87
N ALA A 158 -1.65 10.42 -17.69
CA ALA A 158 -3.09 10.41 -17.39
C ALA A 158 -3.66 11.80 -17.05
N GLY A 159 -2.85 12.86 -17.01
CA GLY A 159 -3.28 14.21 -16.65
C GLY A 159 -3.70 14.39 -15.19
N MET A 160 -3.23 13.51 -14.30
CA MET A 160 -3.54 13.58 -12.87
C MET A 160 -2.61 14.53 -12.13
N ILE A 161 -1.35 14.64 -12.54
CA ILE A 161 -0.36 15.56 -11.98
C ILE A 161 0.31 16.37 -13.10
N ARG A 162 0.91 17.49 -12.75
CA ARG A 162 1.60 18.33 -13.72
C ARG A 162 2.96 17.73 -14.09
N PRO A 163 3.36 17.75 -15.37
CA PRO A 163 4.71 17.37 -15.78
C PRO A 163 5.78 18.25 -15.09
N LEU A 164 6.91 17.64 -14.74
CA LEU A 164 8.03 18.34 -14.09
C LEU A 164 8.53 19.57 -14.89
N GLY A 165 8.42 19.55 -16.22
CA GLY A 165 8.83 20.64 -17.10
C GLY A 165 7.79 21.76 -17.32
N ALA A 166 6.57 21.61 -16.83
CA ALA A 166 5.49 22.57 -17.12
C ALA A 166 5.68 23.98 -16.54
N GLY A 167 6.66 24.16 -15.62
CA GLY A 167 7.03 25.47 -15.06
C GLY A 167 8.01 26.29 -15.90
N PHE A 168 8.61 25.72 -16.93
CA PHE A 168 9.63 26.34 -17.77
C PHE A 168 9.14 26.69 -19.18
N ALA A 169 7.85 26.67 -19.45
CA ALA A 169 7.33 27.18 -20.72
C ALA A 169 7.60 28.68 -20.80
N PRO A 170 8.33 29.17 -21.81
CA PRO A 170 8.50 30.62 -22.00
C PRO A 170 7.14 31.28 -22.22
N ARG A 171 6.91 32.40 -21.53
CA ARG A 171 5.74 33.25 -21.75
C ARG A 171 5.83 33.91 -23.10
#